data_15fb13c225b60f34bdabf3443af3a0db
#
_entry.id   15fb13c225b60f34bdabf3443af3a0db
#
_cell.length_a   1.000
_cell.length_b   1.000
_cell.length_c   1.000
_cell.angle_alpha   90.00
_cell.angle_beta   90.00
_cell.angle_gamma   90.00
#
_symmetry.space_group_name_H-M   'P 1'
#
loop_
_entity.id
_entity.type
_entity.pdbx_description
1 polymer ?
#
loop_
_entity_poly.entity_id
_entity_poly.type
_entity_poly.pdbx_seq_one_letter_code
_entity_poly.pdbx_strand_id
1 'polypeptide(L)'
;MDATILNVAIYLTATFAAALVTGVAGFAFGLVAAGVWLHILTPMQTATLIIAFGLVVQGISVWKLRHALRWSRLWPFLLGAAFGVPLGVVILGWARPDYVRVTVGVVLVLYSAYSLARPAMKPVKAGGATADAGVGFLNGILGGLTGLAGILTTIWCGLRGWPKDEQRAIFQPIGVAIFAMSGLWLGINGAISTDTVWFFGMGLPALLAGTWLGLRLYGHLDEAGFRKLVLVLLLVSGLALAAPALAPLFG
;
A
#
# COMPACT_ATOMS: atom_id res chain seq x y z
N MET A 1 14.96 11.05 29.10
CA MET A 1 15.20 10.27 27.87
C MET A 1 15.32 11.29 26.75
N ASP A 2 16.49 11.39 26.12
CA ASP A 2 16.74 12.44 25.14
C ASP A 2 15.75 12.32 23.97
N ALA A 3 15.27 13.47 23.47
CA ALA A 3 14.29 13.53 22.38
C ALA A 3 14.71 12.67 21.15
N THR A 4 16.03 12.56 20.92
CA THR A 4 16.60 11.72 19.86
C THR A 4 16.36 10.22 20.09
N ILE A 5 16.54 9.72 21.32
CA ILE A 5 16.31 8.30 21.65
C ILE A 5 14.83 7.95 21.55
N LEU A 6 13.96 8.85 22.00
CA LEU A 6 12.52 8.69 21.88
C LEU A 6 12.08 8.61 20.41
N ASN A 7 12.58 9.51 19.55
CA ASN A 7 12.25 9.53 18.13
C ASN A 7 12.73 8.25 17.42
N VAL A 8 13.91 7.73 17.76
CA VAL A 8 14.41 6.46 17.23
C VAL A 8 13.52 5.29 17.68
N ALA A 9 13.12 5.26 18.96
CA ALA A 9 12.23 4.21 19.47
C ALA A 9 10.86 4.23 18.76
N ILE A 10 10.28 5.44 18.59
CA ILE A 10 9.02 5.63 17.86
C ILE A 10 9.17 5.18 16.41
N TYR A 11 10.26 5.56 15.74
CA TYR A 11 10.56 5.15 14.37
C TYR A 11 10.63 3.64 14.21
N LEU A 12 11.41 2.94 15.06
CA LEU A 12 11.57 1.48 15.01
C LEU A 12 10.26 0.74 15.33
N THR A 13 9.51 1.22 16.32
CA THR A 13 8.21 0.64 16.69
C THR A 13 7.20 0.79 15.54
N ALA A 14 7.13 1.98 14.94
CA ALA A 14 6.26 2.23 13.79
C ALA A 14 6.66 1.38 12.58
N THR A 15 7.99 1.23 12.31
CA THR A 15 8.50 0.37 11.25
C THR A 15 8.09 -1.08 11.46
N PHE A 16 8.27 -1.60 12.68
CA PHE A 16 7.85 -2.96 13.04
C PHE A 16 6.35 -3.16 12.87
N ALA A 17 5.52 -2.25 13.41
CA ALA A 17 4.06 -2.32 13.32
C ALA A 17 3.59 -2.26 11.86
N ALA A 18 4.14 -1.34 11.04
CA ALA A 18 3.82 -1.22 9.62
C ALA A 18 4.20 -2.49 8.85
N ALA A 19 5.38 -3.06 9.14
CA ALA A 19 5.84 -4.29 8.53
C ALA A 19 4.99 -5.51 8.93
N LEU A 20 4.59 -5.59 10.20
CA LEU A 20 3.70 -6.63 10.71
C LEU A 20 2.34 -6.57 10.00
N VAL A 21 1.70 -5.41 9.98
CA VAL A 21 0.41 -5.22 9.31
C VAL A 21 0.52 -5.57 7.82
N THR A 22 1.58 -5.12 7.15
CA THR A 22 1.79 -5.43 5.73
C THR A 22 2.10 -6.91 5.50
N GLY A 23 2.83 -7.55 6.40
CA GLY A 23 3.07 -8.99 6.38
C GLY A 23 1.77 -9.78 6.44
N VAL A 24 0.82 -9.37 7.28
CA VAL A 24 -0.50 -10.01 7.41
C VAL A 24 -1.41 -9.66 6.24
N ALA A 25 -1.62 -8.38 5.95
CA ALA A 25 -2.60 -7.91 4.96
C ALA A 25 -2.06 -7.88 3.52
N GLY A 26 -0.73 -7.78 3.34
CA GLY A 26 -0.06 -7.67 2.04
C GLY A 26 0.06 -6.25 1.50
N PHE A 27 -0.48 -5.25 2.19
CA PHE A 27 -0.44 -3.83 1.83
C PHE A 27 -0.46 -2.98 3.11
N ALA A 28 -0.66 -1.67 3.00
CA ALA A 28 -0.82 -0.72 4.10
C ALA A 28 0.47 -0.30 4.82
N PHE A 29 1.67 -0.73 4.40
CA PHE A 29 2.92 -0.27 5.01
C PHE A 29 2.98 1.26 5.10
N GLY A 30 2.77 1.92 3.96
CA GLY A 30 2.82 3.37 3.88
C GLY A 30 1.77 4.08 4.73
N LEU A 31 0.58 3.50 4.90
CA LEU A 31 -0.49 4.10 5.69
C LEU A 31 -0.15 4.08 7.19
N VAL A 32 0.35 2.96 7.69
CA VAL A 32 0.75 2.82 9.10
C VAL A 32 2.02 3.64 9.38
N ALA A 33 3.02 3.52 8.53
CA ALA A 33 4.29 4.22 8.70
C ALA A 33 4.12 5.75 8.60
N ALA A 34 3.41 6.26 7.58
CA ALA A 34 3.19 7.68 7.39
C ALA A 34 2.43 8.33 8.56
N GLY A 35 1.47 7.61 9.15
CA GLY A 35 0.71 8.09 10.31
C GLY A 35 1.59 8.45 11.52
N VAL A 36 2.77 7.86 11.61
CA VAL A 36 3.73 8.12 12.67
C VAL A 36 4.94 8.92 12.16
N TRP A 37 5.53 8.51 11.05
CA TRP A 37 6.79 9.07 10.56
C TRP A 37 6.69 10.54 10.15
N LEU A 38 5.54 11.01 9.65
CA LEU A 38 5.34 12.41 9.31
C LEU A 38 5.44 13.38 10.52
N HIS A 39 5.42 12.85 11.75
CA HIS A 39 5.65 13.65 12.97
C HIS A 39 7.13 13.74 13.36
N ILE A 40 8.00 12.87 12.81
CA ILE A 40 9.43 12.77 13.19
C ILE A 40 10.40 12.84 12.00
N LEU A 41 9.91 12.63 10.78
CA LEU A 41 10.67 12.69 9.54
C LEU A 41 10.07 13.69 8.56
N THR A 42 10.88 14.16 7.61
CA THR A 42 10.36 15.00 6.52
C THR A 42 9.45 14.20 5.58
N PRO A 43 8.53 14.85 4.87
CA PRO A 43 7.66 14.17 3.89
C PRO A 43 8.45 13.40 2.82
N MET A 44 9.59 13.95 2.37
CA MET A 44 10.45 13.31 1.36
C MET A 44 11.14 12.05 1.92
N GLN A 45 11.70 12.12 3.13
CA GLN A 45 12.28 10.96 3.81
C GLN A 45 11.22 9.88 4.04
N THR A 46 10.03 10.27 4.52
CA THR A 46 8.91 9.36 4.73
C THR A 46 8.52 8.64 3.43
N ALA A 47 8.33 9.37 2.33
CA ALA A 47 7.96 8.78 1.04
C ALA A 47 9.04 7.83 0.52
N THR A 48 10.31 8.23 0.57
CA THR A 48 11.44 7.41 0.11
C THR A 48 11.59 6.13 0.94
N LEU A 49 11.45 6.22 2.26
CA LEU A 49 11.50 5.06 3.16
C LEU A 49 10.31 4.12 2.95
N ILE A 50 9.09 4.65 2.73
CA ILE A 50 7.91 3.84 2.42
C ILE A 50 8.15 3.03 1.15
N ILE A 51 8.70 3.64 0.11
CA ILE A 51 9.03 2.97 -1.15
C ILE A 51 10.09 1.89 -0.92
N ALA A 52 11.20 2.24 -0.26
CA ALA A 52 12.30 1.32 -0.03
C ALA A 52 11.88 0.12 0.84
N PHE A 53 11.24 0.36 1.96
CA PHE A 53 10.75 -0.70 2.83
C PHE A 53 9.60 -1.49 2.21
N GLY A 54 8.72 -0.82 1.48
CA GLY A 54 7.66 -1.46 0.72
C GLY A 54 8.19 -2.45 -0.30
N LEU A 55 9.27 -2.11 -1.02
CA LEU A 55 9.97 -3.02 -1.93
C LEU A 55 10.49 -4.26 -1.20
N VAL A 56 11.12 -4.10 -0.03
CA VAL A 56 11.63 -5.22 0.76
C VAL A 56 10.49 -6.13 1.23
N VAL A 57 9.47 -5.56 1.90
CA VAL A 57 8.36 -6.36 2.47
C VAL A 57 7.55 -7.06 1.38
N GLN A 58 7.21 -6.34 0.31
CA GLN A 58 6.44 -6.92 -0.78
C GLN A 58 7.28 -7.90 -1.61
N GLY A 59 8.57 -7.63 -1.79
CA GLY A 59 9.51 -8.55 -2.44
C GLY A 59 9.62 -9.89 -1.71
N ILE A 60 9.79 -9.87 -0.38
CA ILE A 60 9.79 -11.08 0.46
C ILE A 60 8.45 -11.82 0.34
N SER A 61 7.35 -11.09 0.37
CA SER A 61 6.01 -11.67 0.28
C SER A 61 5.77 -12.33 -1.09
N VAL A 62 6.13 -11.65 -2.18
CA VAL A 62 6.06 -12.18 -3.55
C VAL A 62 6.91 -13.44 -3.69
N TRP A 63 8.13 -13.43 -3.14
CA TRP A 63 8.99 -14.61 -3.15
C TRP A 63 8.34 -15.80 -2.43
N LYS A 64 7.72 -15.57 -1.27
CA LYS A 64 7.00 -16.63 -0.53
C LYS A 64 5.79 -17.18 -1.27
N LEU A 65 5.07 -16.32 -2.00
CA LEU A 65 3.85 -16.65 -2.73
C LEU A 65 4.10 -16.97 -4.21
N ARG A 66 5.37 -17.14 -4.64
CA ARG A 66 5.73 -17.36 -6.05
C ARG A 66 5.01 -18.54 -6.72
N HIS A 67 4.64 -19.55 -5.93
CA HIS A 67 3.88 -20.71 -6.40
C HIS A 67 2.42 -20.38 -6.77
N ALA A 68 1.86 -19.31 -6.22
CA ALA A 68 0.51 -18.83 -6.54
C ALA A 68 0.50 -17.80 -7.70
N LEU A 69 1.67 -17.36 -8.18
CA LEU A 69 1.78 -16.40 -9.28
C LEU A 69 1.24 -16.98 -10.59
N ARG A 70 0.27 -16.30 -11.16
CA ARG A 70 -0.28 -16.62 -12.50
C ARG A 70 -0.02 -15.46 -13.43
N TRP A 71 1.04 -15.55 -14.21
CA TRP A 71 1.46 -14.49 -15.14
C TRP A 71 0.36 -14.05 -16.09
N SER A 72 -0.47 -14.98 -16.56
CA SER A 72 -1.63 -14.68 -17.42
C SER A 72 -2.65 -13.74 -16.79
N ARG A 73 -2.75 -13.73 -15.45
CA ARG A 73 -3.62 -12.80 -14.69
C ARG A 73 -2.90 -11.52 -14.28
N LEU A 74 -1.59 -11.58 -14.08
CA LEU A 74 -0.80 -10.48 -13.57
C LEU A 74 -0.46 -9.44 -14.65
N TRP A 75 -0.11 -9.89 -15.86
CA TRP A 75 0.41 -9.03 -16.89
C TRP A 75 -0.54 -7.90 -17.35
N PRO A 76 -1.90 -8.06 -17.40
CA PRO A 76 -2.77 -6.94 -17.76
C PRO A 76 -2.67 -5.79 -16.76
N PHE A 77 -2.64 -6.10 -15.46
CA PHE A 77 -2.46 -5.08 -14.41
C PHE A 77 -1.12 -4.38 -14.51
N LEU A 78 -0.03 -5.13 -14.77
CA LEU A 78 1.31 -4.55 -14.92
C LEU A 78 1.40 -3.63 -16.12
N LEU A 79 0.81 -4.01 -17.27
CA LEU A 79 0.74 -3.14 -18.44
C LEU A 79 -0.04 -1.86 -18.12
N GLY A 80 -1.22 -2.00 -17.53
CA GLY A 80 -1.98 -0.83 -17.10
C GLY A 80 -1.17 0.07 -16.18
N ALA A 81 -0.54 -0.48 -15.14
CA ALA A 81 0.27 0.26 -14.19
C ALA A 81 1.49 0.95 -14.86
N ALA A 82 2.14 0.31 -15.83
CA ALA A 82 3.27 0.87 -16.54
C ALA A 82 2.95 2.18 -17.28
N PHE A 83 1.72 2.31 -17.77
CA PHE A 83 1.22 3.57 -18.36
C PHE A 83 0.64 4.51 -17.30
N GLY A 84 0.02 3.96 -16.25
CA GLY A 84 -0.60 4.75 -15.19
C GLY A 84 0.40 5.50 -14.31
N VAL A 85 1.52 4.88 -13.92
CA VAL A 85 2.51 5.48 -13.02
C VAL A 85 3.12 6.77 -13.60
N PRO A 86 3.66 6.80 -14.82
CA PRO A 86 4.18 8.03 -15.41
C PRO A 86 3.13 9.13 -15.46
N LEU A 87 1.89 8.79 -15.85
CA LEU A 87 0.79 9.76 -15.89
C LEU A 87 0.47 10.29 -14.49
N GLY A 88 0.44 9.42 -13.47
CA GLY A 88 0.24 9.82 -12.07
C GLY A 88 1.31 10.79 -11.58
N VAL A 89 2.57 10.53 -11.90
CA VAL A 89 3.69 11.42 -11.55
C VAL A 89 3.59 12.77 -12.27
N VAL A 90 3.22 12.80 -13.55
CA VAL A 90 3.00 14.04 -14.31
C VAL A 90 1.83 14.84 -13.70
N ILE A 91 0.72 14.18 -13.40
CA ILE A 91 -0.45 14.82 -12.77
C ILE A 91 -0.10 15.37 -11.38
N LEU A 92 0.78 14.73 -10.62
CA LEU A 92 1.24 15.22 -9.31
C LEU A 92 1.83 16.63 -9.39
N GLY A 93 2.48 16.97 -10.49
CA GLY A 93 3.01 18.32 -10.72
C GLY A 93 1.92 19.40 -10.88
N TRP A 94 0.67 19.04 -11.14
CA TRP A 94 -0.44 19.94 -11.47
C TRP A 94 -1.62 19.82 -10.50
N ALA A 95 -1.87 18.62 -9.97
CA ALA A 95 -2.99 18.36 -9.09
C ALA A 95 -2.70 18.77 -7.65
N ARG A 96 -3.73 19.23 -6.94
CA ARG A 96 -3.66 19.40 -5.49
C ARG A 96 -3.79 17.99 -4.84
N PRO A 97 -2.72 17.45 -4.22
CA PRO A 97 -2.70 16.09 -3.67
C PRO A 97 -3.84 15.82 -2.68
N ASP A 98 -4.31 16.88 -2.00
CA ASP A 98 -5.35 16.79 -0.98
C ASP A 98 -6.69 16.30 -1.56
N TYR A 99 -7.12 16.80 -2.73
CA TYR A 99 -8.36 16.34 -3.36
C TYR A 99 -8.30 14.87 -3.76
N VAL A 100 -7.14 14.41 -4.25
CA VAL A 100 -6.94 13.01 -4.61
C VAL A 100 -7.04 12.11 -3.38
N ARG A 101 -6.35 12.49 -2.28
CA ARG A 101 -6.40 11.76 -1.00
C ARG A 101 -7.81 11.65 -0.46
N VAL A 102 -8.55 12.75 -0.45
CA VAL A 102 -9.94 12.79 0.02
C VAL A 102 -10.85 11.90 -0.82
N THR A 103 -10.77 12.02 -2.15
CA THR A 103 -11.59 11.19 -3.06
C THR A 103 -11.32 9.71 -2.84
N VAL A 104 -10.04 9.32 -2.76
CA VAL A 104 -9.65 7.95 -2.44
C VAL A 104 -10.15 7.53 -1.07
N GLY A 105 -9.99 8.38 -0.05
CA GLY A 105 -10.47 8.14 1.30
C GLY A 105 -11.97 7.83 1.34
N VAL A 106 -12.79 8.66 0.67
CA VAL A 106 -14.24 8.46 0.58
C VAL A 106 -14.58 7.13 -0.10
N VAL A 107 -13.95 6.81 -1.23
CA VAL A 107 -14.17 5.53 -1.94
C VAL A 107 -13.82 4.33 -1.04
N LEU A 108 -12.70 4.41 -0.30
CA LEU A 108 -12.29 3.35 0.63
C LEU A 108 -13.31 3.15 1.76
N VAL A 109 -13.80 4.24 2.36
CA VAL A 109 -14.80 4.20 3.43
C VAL A 109 -16.09 3.58 2.93
N LEU A 110 -16.63 4.09 1.80
CA LEU A 110 -17.90 3.61 1.24
C LEU A 110 -17.80 2.12 0.85
N TYR A 111 -16.71 1.73 0.17
CA TYR A 111 -16.51 0.33 -0.21
C TYR A 111 -16.39 -0.59 1.00
N SER A 112 -15.58 -0.20 1.99
CA SER A 112 -15.33 -1.04 3.17
C SER A 112 -16.56 -1.16 4.05
N ALA A 113 -17.26 -0.05 4.31
CA ALA A 113 -18.51 -0.04 5.09
C ALA A 113 -19.57 -0.91 4.43
N TYR A 114 -19.78 -0.74 3.10
CA TYR A 114 -20.75 -1.56 2.36
C TYR A 114 -20.37 -3.05 2.37
N SER A 115 -19.09 -3.38 2.17
CA SER A 115 -18.62 -4.77 2.13
C SER A 115 -18.61 -5.45 3.49
N LEU A 116 -18.44 -4.70 4.59
CA LEU A 116 -18.58 -5.20 5.96
C LEU A 116 -20.05 -5.44 6.32
N ALA A 117 -20.95 -4.56 5.88
CA ALA A 117 -22.40 -4.70 6.11
C ALA A 117 -23.02 -5.83 5.29
N ARG A 118 -22.43 -6.19 4.14
CA ARG A 118 -22.93 -7.24 3.23
C ARG A 118 -21.84 -8.26 2.90
N PRO A 119 -21.54 -9.22 3.79
CA PRO A 119 -20.44 -10.18 3.60
C PRO A 119 -20.64 -11.14 2.41
N ALA A 120 -21.88 -11.34 1.94
CA ALA A 120 -22.22 -12.27 0.85
C ALA A 120 -22.41 -11.57 -0.51
N MET A 121 -21.44 -10.75 -0.93
CA MET A 121 -21.47 -10.19 -2.29
C MET A 121 -21.18 -11.28 -3.34
N LYS A 122 -21.98 -11.30 -4.40
CA LYS A 122 -21.71 -12.19 -5.55
C LYS A 122 -20.43 -11.70 -6.25
N PRO A 123 -19.48 -12.62 -6.55
CA PRO A 123 -18.26 -12.24 -7.26
C PRO A 123 -18.56 -11.61 -8.62
N VAL A 124 -17.85 -10.53 -8.93
CA VAL A 124 -17.89 -9.89 -10.26
C VAL A 124 -17.17 -10.79 -11.26
N LYS A 125 -17.89 -11.36 -12.21
CA LYS A 125 -17.34 -12.25 -13.26
C LYS A 125 -17.01 -11.51 -14.54
N ALA A 126 -17.57 -10.31 -14.74
CA ALA A 126 -17.39 -9.51 -15.97
C ALA A 126 -16.02 -8.80 -16.02
N GLY A 127 -15.58 -8.46 -17.23
CA GLY A 127 -14.49 -7.52 -17.49
C GLY A 127 -13.19 -8.11 -18.01
N GLY A 128 -12.83 -9.36 -17.71
CA GLY A 128 -11.63 -10.02 -18.24
C GLY A 128 -10.35 -9.20 -18.11
N ALA A 129 -9.39 -9.45 -19.02
CA ALA A 129 -8.08 -8.78 -19.04
C ALA A 129 -8.16 -7.25 -19.26
N THR A 130 -9.18 -6.79 -19.98
CA THR A 130 -9.36 -5.35 -20.26
C THR A 130 -9.69 -4.57 -18.98
N ALA A 131 -10.60 -5.10 -18.14
CA ALA A 131 -10.91 -4.49 -16.86
C ALA A 131 -9.71 -4.57 -15.90
N ASP A 132 -8.99 -5.69 -15.89
CA ASP A 132 -7.78 -5.88 -15.12
C ASP A 132 -6.71 -4.85 -15.48
N ALA A 133 -6.52 -4.58 -16.79
CA ALA A 133 -5.62 -3.53 -17.29
C ALA A 133 -6.10 -2.12 -16.88
N GLY A 134 -7.40 -1.85 -16.97
CA GLY A 134 -8.00 -0.59 -16.51
C GLY A 134 -7.77 -0.35 -15.01
N VAL A 135 -7.98 -1.37 -14.18
CA VAL A 135 -7.69 -1.30 -12.75
C VAL A 135 -6.20 -1.11 -12.49
N GLY A 136 -5.33 -1.80 -13.22
CA GLY A 136 -3.89 -1.61 -13.17
C GLY A 136 -3.47 -0.17 -13.51
N PHE A 137 -4.05 0.40 -14.56
CA PHE A 137 -3.82 1.78 -14.98
C PHE A 137 -4.23 2.80 -13.91
N LEU A 138 -5.44 2.68 -13.38
CA LEU A 138 -5.92 3.56 -12.31
C LEU A 138 -5.10 3.41 -11.03
N ASN A 139 -4.71 2.18 -10.69
CA ASN A 139 -3.84 1.91 -9.55
C ASN A 139 -2.43 2.46 -9.76
N GLY A 140 -1.93 2.45 -10.99
CA GLY A 140 -0.66 3.09 -11.38
C GLY A 140 -0.72 4.60 -11.21
N ILE A 141 -1.78 5.26 -11.69
CA ILE A 141 -2.00 6.70 -11.48
C ILE A 141 -2.03 7.01 -9.98
N LEU A 142 -2.81 6.26 -9.21
CA LEU A 142 -2.93 6.45 -7.77
C LEU A 142 -1.59 6.26 -7.06
N GLY A 143 -0.84 5.22 -7.42
CA GLY A 143 0.49 4.93 -6.88
C GLY A 143 1.50 6.03 -7.20
N GLY A 144 1.50 6.54 -8.43
CA GLY A 144 2.34 7.65 -8.85
C GLY A 144 2.00 8.97 -8.18
N LEU A 145 0.71 9.23 -7.93
CA LEU A 145 0.22 10.46 -7.26
C LEU A 145 0.47 10.45 -5.74
N THR A 146 0.30 9.33 -5.07
CA THR A 146 0.17 9.28 -3.61
C THR A 146 1.12 8.29 -2.92
N GLY A 147 1.83 7.46 -3.68
CA GLY A 147 2.59 6.33 -3.15
C GLY A 147 1.71 5.17 -2.61
N LEU A 148 0.39 5.23 -2.78
CA LEU A 148 -0.55 4.20 -2.31
C LEU A 148 -0.72 3.10 -3.35
N ALA A 149 0.34 2.33 -3.57
CA ALA A 149 0.34 1.21 -4.50
C ALA A 149 -0.51 0.02 -3.98
N GLY A 150 -1.33 -0.54 -4.84
CA GLY A 150 -2.05 -1.78 -4.56
C GLY A 150 -3.48 -1.64 -4.04
N ILE A 151 -3.95 -0.47 -3.64
CA ILE A 151 -5.29 -0.28 -3.06
C ILE A 151 -6.40 -0.72 -4.02
N LEU A 152 -6.43 -0.16 -5.24
CA LEU A 152 -7.49 -0.46 -6.20
C LEU A 152 -7.44 -1.92 -6.66
N THR A 153 -6.25 -2.49 -6.80
CA THR A 153 -6.10 -3.92 -7.12
C THR A 153 -6.56 -4.80 -5.97
N THR A 154 -6.33 -4.43 -4.70
CA THR A 154 -6.86 -5.15 -3.53
C THR A 154 -8.39 -5.16 -3.52
N ILE A 155 -9.02 -3.99 -3.74
CA ILE A 155 -10.48 -3.88 -3.86
C ILE A 155 -11.00 -4.76 -5.00
N TRP A 156 -10.37 -4.67 -6.17
CA TRP A 156 -10.77 -5.44 -7.34
C TRP A 156 -10.68 -6.95 -7.12
N CYS A 157 -9.56 -7.43 -6.57
CA CYS A 157 -9.39 -8.83 -6.23
C CYS A 157 -10.46 -9.33 -5.23
N GLY A 158 -10.80 -8.50 -4.25
CA GLY A 158 -11.89 -8.77 -3.30
C GLY A 158 -13.26 -8.87 -4.00
N LEU A 159 -13.58 -7.95 -4.93
CA LEU A 159 -14.80 -7.98 -5.74
C LEU A 159 -14.87 -9.20 -6.66
N ARG A 160 -13.73 -9.68 -7.16
CA ARG A 160 -13.62 -10.91 -7.98
C ARG A 160 -13.81 -12.18 -7.15
N GLY A 161 -13.80 -12.08 -5.81
CA GLY A 161 -13.95 -13.22 -4.90
C GLY A 161 -12.80 -14.24 -5.00
N TRP A 162 -11.59 -13.80 -5.38
CA TRP A 162 -10.43 -14.68 -5.46
C TRP A 162 -9.97 -15.11 -4.07
N PRO A 163 -9.42 -16.34 -3.90
CA PRO A 163 -8.80 -16.78 -2.67
C PRO A 163 -7.67 -15.83 -2.21
N LYS A 164 -7.41 -15.76 -0.91
CA LYS A 164 -6.44 -14.82 -0.32
C LYS A 164 -5.05 -14.88 -0.96
N ASP A 165 -4.55 -16.08 -1.29
CA ASP A 165 -3.24 -16.26 -1.93
C ASP A 165 -3.23 -15.74 -3.37
N GLU A 166 -4.32 -15.96 -4.13
CA GLU A 166 -4.47 -15.40 -5.49
C GLU A 166 -4.56 -13.87 -5.45
N GLN A 167 -5.31 -13.30 -4.47
CA GLN A 167 -5.38 -11.85 -4.29
C GLN A 167 -3.98 -11.27 -4.05
N ARG A 168 -3.21 -11.84 -3.11
CA ARG A 168 -1.86 -11.40 -2.79
C ARG A 168 -0.89 -11.57 -3.95
N ALA A 169 -1.01 -12.65 -4.70
CA ALA A 169 -0.22 -12.91 -5.91
C ALA A 169 -0.49 -11.91 -7.06
N ILE A 170 -1.52 -11.08 -6.96
CA ILE A 170 -1.81 -10.00 -7.91
C ILE A 170 -1.37 -8.65 -7.33
N PHE A 171 -1.90 -8.23 -6.18
CA PHE A 171 -1.66 -6.86 -5.74
C PHE A 171 -0.24 -6.62 -5.22
N GLN A 172 0.46 -7.63 -4.70
CA GLN A 172 1.84 -7.46 -4.22
C GLN A 172 2.86 -7.26 -5.34
N PRO A 173 2.91 -8.08 -6.41
CA PRO A 173 3.81 -7.82 -7.54
C PRO A 173 3.55 -6.46 -8.22
N ILE A 174 2.29 -6.05 -8.32
CA ILE A 174 1.92 -4.72 -8.84
C ILE A 174 2.47 -3.63 -7.92
N GLY A 175 2.34 -3.79 -6.61
CA GLY A 175 2.93 -2.87 -5.65
C GLY A 175 4.46 -2.78 -5.77
N VAL A 176 5.15 -3.92 -5.93
CA VAL A 176 6.60 -3.97 -6.18
C VAL A 176 6.96 -3.19 -7.45
N ALA A 177 6.22 -3.40 -8.54
CA ALA A 177 6.47 -2.70 -9.80
C ALA A 177 6.30 -1.17 -9.66
N ILE A 178 5.22 -0.73 -9.02
CA ILE A 178 4.95 0.69 -8.77
C ILE A 178 6.04 1.30 -7.88
N PHE A 179 6.42 0.64 -6.79
CA PHE A 179 7.48 1.14 -5.91
C PHE A 179 8.84 1.16 -6.59
N ALA A 180 9.17 0.15 -7.44
CA ALA A 180 10.40 0.16 -8.21
C ALA A 180 10.46 1.34 -9.19
N MET A 181 9.37 1.60 -9.92
CA MET A 181 9.28 2.74 -10.84
C MET A 181 9.38 4.08 -10.09
N SER A 182 8.67 4.22 -8.96
CA SER A 182 8.71 5.42 -8.12
C SER A 182 10.09 5.63 -7.50
N GLY A 183 10.73 4.55 -7.02
CA GLY A 183 12.08 4.58 -6.45
C GLY A 183 13.15 4.98 -7.47
N LEU A 184 13.06 4.47 -8.70
CA LEU A 184 13.92 4.88 -9.82
C LEU A 184 13.78 6.38 -10.09
N TRP A 185 12.54 6.88 -10.15
CA TRP A 185 12.28 8.31 -10.36
C TRP A 185 12.87 9.17 -9.25
N LEU A 186 12.64 8.81 -7.98
CA LEU A 186 13.19 9.53 -6.83
C LEU A 186 14.73 9.48 -6.81
N GLY A 187 15.31 8.33 -7.17
CA GLY A 187 16.76 8.18 -7.25
C GLY A 187 17.39 9.08 -8.32
N ILE A 188 16.83 9.11 -9.53
CA ILE A 188 17.31 9.96 -10.63
C ILE A 188 17.22 11.44 -10.28
N ASN A 189 16.17 11.84 -9.52
CA ASN A 189 15.98 13.24 -9.12
C ASN A 189 16.72 13.62 -7.82
N GLY A 190 17.62 12.77 -7.31
CA GLY A 190 18.44 13.07 -6.13
C GLY A 190 17.67 13.19 -4.82
N ALA A 191 16.47 12.61 -4.74
CA ALA A 191 15.61 12.67 -3.54
C ALA A 191 16.13 11.77 -2.39
N ILE A 192 17.12 10.91 -2.63
CA ILE A 192 17.67 9.99 -1.63
C ILE A 192 18.81 10.67 -0.90
N SER A 193 18.57 11.11 0.33
CA SER A 193 19.60 11.71 1.21
C SER A 193 20.37 10.64 1.98
N THR A 194 21.57 10.98 2.45
CA THR A 194 22.39 10.10 3.34
C THR A 194 21.63 9.73 4.60
N ASP A 195 20.90 10.67 5.19
CA ASP A 195 20.06 10.41 6.36
C ASP A 195 18.98 9.37 6.08
N THR A 196 18.35 9.42 4.88
CA THR A 196 17.37 8.41 4.47
C THR A 196 17.98 7.02 4.39
N VAL A 197 19.22 6.91 3.88
CA VAL A 197 19.95 5.62 3.83
C VAL A 197 20.25 5.12 5.24
N TRP A 198 20.61 6.02 6.15
CA TRP A 198 20.86 5.71 7.56
C TRP A 198 19.59 5.18 8.24
N PHE A 199 18.46 5.89 8.12
CA PHE A 199 17.16 5.43 8.63
C PHE A 199 16.75 4.10 8.03
N PHE A 200 16.97 3.89 6.73
CA PHE A 200 16.69 2.60 6.10
C PHE A 200 17.49 1.47 6.72
N GLY A 201 18.82 1.63 6.87
CA GLY A 201 19.68 0.63 7.51
C GLY A 201 19.27 0.31 8.93
N MET A 202 18.99 1.36 9.73
CA MET A 202 18.58 1.22 11.13
C MET A 202 17.20 0.55 11.27
N GLY A 203 16.28 0.80 10.35
CA GLY A 203 14.93 0.23 10.38
C GLY A 203 14.84 -1.21 9.86
N LEU A 204 15.84 -1.69 9.09
CA LEU A 204 15.80 -3.03 8.48
C LEU A 204 15.54 -4.17 9.48
N PRO A 205 16.19 -4.24 10.66
CA PRO A 205 15.92 -5.32 11.63
C PRO A 205 14.45 -5.33 12.10
N ALA A 206 13.90 -4.16 12.42
CA ALA A 206 12.50 -4.01 12.83
C ALA A 206 11.54 -4.39 11.69
N LEU A 207 11.86 -3.98 10.45
CA LEU A 207 11.11 -4.36 9.26
C LEU A 207 11.08 -5.87 9.05
N LEU A 208 12.24 -6.52 9.09
CA LEU A 208 12.35 -7.96 8.86
C LEU A 208 11.64 -8.76 9.94
N ALA A 209 11.78 -8.38 11.22
CA ALA A 209 11.10 -9.00 12.33
C ALA A 209 9.56 -8.86 12.21
N GLY A 210 9.07 -7.65 11.93
CA GLY A 210 7.65 -7.40 11.72
C GLY A 210 7.09 -8.16 10.52
N THR A 211 7.81 -8.15 9.39
CA THR A 211 7.43 -8.89 8.18
C THR A 211 7.36 -10.41 8.45
N TRP A 212 8.36 -10.96 9.10
CA TRP A 212 8.40 -12.39 9.43
C TRP A 212 7.21 -12.80 10.32
N LEU A 213 6.96 -12.02 11.38
CA LEU A 213 5.82 -12.27 12.27
C LEU A 213 4.49 -12.11 11.53
N GLY A 214 4.34 -11.05 10.74
CA GLY A 214 3.15 -10.81 9.93
C GLY A 214 2.85 -11.94 8.95
N LEU A 215 3.87 -12.44 8.25
CA LEU A 215 3.71 -13.57 7.34
C LEU A 215 3.38 -14.90 8.05
N ARG A 216 3.86 -15.08 9.28
CA ARG A 216 3.44 -16.22 10.12
C ARG A 216 1.96 -16.10 10.50
N LEU A 217 1.53 -14.94 10.97
CA LEU A 217 0.14 -14.70 11.33
C LEU A 217 -0.80 -14.87 10.13
N TYR A 218 -0.38 -14.40 8.94
CA TYR A 218 -1.12 -14.63 7.71
C TYR A 218 -1.42 -16.12 7.45
N GLY A 219 -0.45 -16.99 7.70
CA GLY A 219 -0.60 -18.44 7.54
C GLY A 219 -1.70 -19.05 8.41
N HIS A 220 -2.08 -18.40 9.52
CA HIS A 220 -3.13 -18.86 10.44
C HIS A 220 -4.51 -18.22 10.17
N LEU A 221 -4.59 -17.23 9.27
CA LEU A 221 -5.86 -16.59 8.90
C LEU A 221 -6.61 -17.45 7.89
N ASP A 222 -7.91 -17.66 8.14
CA ASP A 222 -8.84 -18.16 7.14
C ASP A 222 -9.25 -17.06 6.14
N GLU A 223 -10.00 -17.42 5.10
CA GLU A 223 -10.45 -16.49 4.06
C GLU A 223 -11.34 -15.37 4.63
N ALA A 224 -12.19 -15.70 5.61
CA ALA A 224 -13.10 -14.73 6.22
C ALA A 224 -12.35 -13.72 7.10
N GLY A 225 -11.41 -14.20 7.92
CA GLY A 225 -10.54 -13.37 8.75
C GLY A 225 -9.65 -12.45 7.92
N PHE A 226 -9.03 -12.96 6.85
CA PHE A 226 -8.25 -12.16 5.92
C PHE A 226 -9.09 -11.06 5.27
N ARG A 227 -10.28 -11.40 4.73
CA ARG A 227 -11.20 -10.42 4.15
C ARG A 227 -11.60 -9.35 5.15
N LYS A 228 -11.99 -9.73 6.37
CA LYS A 228 -12.37 -8.79 7.44
C LYS A 228 -11.21 -7.84 7.79
N LEU A 229 -10.01 -8.38 7.95
CA LEU A 229 -8.80 -7.59 8.22
C LEU A 229 -8.55 -6.56 7.11
N VAL A 230 -8.56 -6.99 5.84
CA VAL A 230 -8.37 -6.10 4.69
C VAL A 230 -9.41 -4.98 4.70
N LEU A 231 -10.68 -5.30 4.89
CA LEU A 231 -11.76 -4.31 4.89
C LEU A 231 -11.64 -3.30 6.05
N VAL A 232 -11.26 -3.76 7.26
CA VAL A 232 -11.02 -2.87 8.40
C VAL A 232 -9.84 -1.94 8.13
N LEU A 233 -8.74 -2.46 7.57
CA LEU A 233 -7.59 -1.64 7.21
C LEU A 233 -7.92 -0.61 6.13
N LEU A 234 -8.69 -0.99 5.12
CA LEU A 234 -9.16 -0.06 4.09
C LEU A 234 -10.07 1.02 4.68
N LEU A 235 -10.96 0.65 5.61
CA LEU A 235 -11.85 1.60 6.30
C LEU A 235 -11.04 2.62 7.12
N VAL A 236 -10.14 2.15 7.97
CA VAL A 236 -9.28 3.01 8.79
C VAL A 236 -8.42 3.91 7.90
N SER A 237 -7.85 3.36 6.84
CA SER A 237 -7.06 4.11 5.86
C SER A 237 -7.89 5.19 5.16
N GLY A 238 -9.11 4.85 4.77
CA GLY A 238 -10.03 5.78 4.14
C GLY A 238 -10.40 6.94 5.06
N LEU A 239 -10.71 6.65 6.32
CA LEU A 239 -10.98 7.67 7.34
C LEU A 239 -9.77 8.58 7.56
N ALA A 240 -8.56 8.01 7.69
CA ALA A 240 -7.33 8.78 7.86
C ALA A 240 -7.03 9.71 6.66
N LEU A 241 -7.31 9.26 5.43
CA LEU A 241 -7.15 10.07 4.21
C LEU A 241 -8.21 11.17 4.09
N ALA A 242 -9.44 10.92 4.53
CA ALA A 242 -10.54 11.88 4.46
C ALA A 242 -10.52 12.89 5.62
N ALA A 243 -9.98 12.54 6.78
CA ALA A 243 -10.00 13.35 8.01
C ALA A 243 -9.50 14.80 7.83
N PRO A 244 -8.40 15.09 7.10
CA PRO A 244 -7.93 16.46 6.93
C PRO A 244 -8.92 17.39 6.21
N ALA A 245 -9.74 16.84 5.32
CA ALA A 245 -10.76 17.62 4.62
C ALA A 245 -12.06 17.79 5.40
N LEU A 246 -12.29 16.91 6.37
CA LEU A 246 -13.47 16.97 7.23
C LEU A 246 -13.23 17.87 8.45
N ALA A 247 -11.99 18.07 8.86
CA ALA A 247 -11.64 18.90 10.00
C ALA A 247 -12.24 20.34 9.94
N PRO A 248 -12.23 21.06 8.80
CA PRO A 248 -12.83 22.39 8.69
C PRO A 248 -14.36 22.40 8.77
N LEU A 249 -15.03 21.23 8.65
CA LEU A 249 -16.49 21.15 8.73
C LEU A 249 -16.99 20.96 10.17
N PHE A 250 -16.09 20.62 11.09
CA PHE A 250 -16.40 20.35 12.51
C PHE A 250 -15.68 21.31 13.49
N GLY A 251 -14.93 22.27 12.99
CA GLY A 251 -14.30 23.37 13.75
C GLY A 251 -14.89 24.71 13.33
#